data_de2df1c13bae5bd0b9474c80fce577b2
#
_entry.id   de2df1c13bae5bd0b9474c80fce577b2
#
_cell.length_a   1.000
_cell.length_b   1.000
_cell.length_c   1.000
_cell.angle_alpha   90.00
_cell.angle_beta   90.00
_cell.angle_gamma   90.00
#
_symmetry.space_group_name_H-M   'P 1'
#
loop_
_entity.id
_entity.type
_entity.pdbx_description
1 polymer ?
#
loop_
_entity_poly.entity_id
_entity_poly.type
_entity_poly.pdbx_seq_one_letter_code
_entity_poly.pdbx_strand_id
1 'polypeptide(L)'
;VLGLPRIVSTKEDFEWIVEQYDSISNGINFCTGSLSVRSSDKLVDIIKSVGHRIHFLHLRNNVLLPDGCFHEYGHIHGVVDMYEVVKALLIEQKRRIKEGRKDSRMPVRPDHGIKMLDDYNRDSNPGYPLIGRLKGLSELAGLEMGIERTL
;
A
#
# COMPACT_ATOMS: atom_id res chain seq x y z
N VAL A 1 -16.52 -9.68 -2.78
CA VAL A 1 -16.87 -9.06 -4.07
C VAL A 1 -17.82 -10.01 -4.80
N LEU A 2 -18.93 -9.50 -5.34
CA LEU A 2 -19.94 -10.32 -6.02
C LEU A 2 -20.48 -11.48 -5.16
N GLY A 3 -20.65 -11.29 -3.85
CA GLY A 3 -21.08 -12.33 -2.93
C GLY A 3 -20.02 -13.37 -2.56
N LEU A 4 -18.81 -13.26 -3.11
CA LEU A 4 -17.70 -14.14 -2.78
C LEU A 4 -16.82 -13.53 -1.68
N PRO A 5 -16.35 -14.33 -0.71
CA PRO A 5 -15.41 -13.85 0.29
C PRO A 5 -14.06 -13.48 -0.36
N ARG A 6 -13.36 -12.53 0.22
CA ARG A 6 -11.97 -12.27 -0.14
C ARG A 6 -11.11 -13.39 0.43
N ILE A 7 -10.32 -14.06 -0.41
CA ILE A 7 -9.52 -15.23 -0.03
C ILE A 7 -8.36 -14.80 0.87
N VAL A 8 -7.60 -13.76 0.48
CA VAL A 8 -6.45 -13.24 1.23
C VAL A 8 -6.77 -11.85 1.73
N SER A 9 -6.86 -11.68 3.05
CA SER A 9 -7.28 -10.40 3.65
C SER A 9 -6.76 -10.15 5.07
N THR A 10 -6.11 -11.13 5.69
CA THR A 10 -5.57 -11.03 7.04
C THR A 10 -4.06 -11.27 7.06
N LYS A 11 -3.43 -10.92 8.18
CA LYS A 11 -2.00 -11.21 8.41
C LYS A 11 -1.73 -12.71 8.32
N GLU A 12 -2.57 -13.50 8.93
CA GLU A 12 -2.49 -14.96 8.99
C GLU A 12 -2.57 -15.59 7.60
N ASP A 13 -3.43 -15.03 6.71
CA ASP A 13 -3.52 -15.48 5.31
C ASP A 13 -2.19 -15.27 4.57
N PHE A 14 -1.54 -14.11 4.76
CA PHE A 14 -0.25 -13.82 4.15
C PHE A 14 0.87 -14.70 4.72
N GLU A 15 0.91 -14.88 6.04
CA GLU A 15 1.87 -15.77 6.69
C GLU A 15 1.74 -17.17 6.13
N TRP A 16 0.52 -17.69 6.07
CA TRP A 16 0.25 -19.02 5.52
C TRP A 16 0.73 -19.18 4.07
N ILE A 17 0.46 -18.19 3.20
CA ILE A 17 0.92 -18.23 1.79
C ILE A 17 2.45 -18.27 1.70
N VAL A 18 3.12 -17.44 2.49
CA VAL A 18 4.59 -17.35 2.49
C VAL A 18 5.21 -18.67 2.97
N GLU A 19 4.60 -19.31 3.97
CA GLU A 19 5.06 -20.57 4.56
C GLU A 19 4.89 -21.78 3.62
N GLN A 20 3.90 -21.75 2.69
CA GLN A 20 3.67 -22.89 1.79
C GLN A 20 4.85 -23.18 0.87
N TYR A 21 5.62 -22.17 0.53
CA TYR A 21 6.81 -22.34 -0.31
C TYR A 21 7.85 -21.26 0.00
N ASP A 22 8.93 -21.66 0.63
CA ASP A 22 10.03 -20.76 1.00
C ASP A 22 10.89 -20.42 -0.22
N SER A 23 10.41 -19.45 -1.00
CA SER A 23 11.10 -18.93 -2.17
C SER A 23 10.92 -17.41 -2.27
N ILE A 24 11.96 -16.72 -2.69
CA ILE A 24 11.89 -15.29 -2.98
C ILE A 24 10.86 -14.96 -4.08
N SER A 25 10.59 -15.93 -4.96
CA SER A 25 9.58 -15.79 -6.00
C SER A 25 8.14 -15.91 -5.48
N ASN A 26 7.95 -16.47 -4.27
CA ASN A 26 6.67 -16.44 -3.56
C ASN A 26 6.54 -15.11 -2.83
N GLY A 27 6.08 -14.08 -3.53
CA GLY A 27 6.08 -12.70 -3.04
C GLY A 27 4.72 -12.03 -3.09
N ILE A 28 4.63 -10.90 -2.42
CA ILE A 28 3.40 -10.16 -2.17
C ILE A 28 3.44 -8.82 -2.91
N ASN A 29 2.35 -8.51 -3.63
CA ASN A 29 1.98 -7.17 -4.00
C ASN A 29 1.12 -6.59 -2.86
N PHE A 30 1.70 -5.75 -2.03
CA PHE A 30 1.05 -5.20 -0.85
C PHE A 30 0.24 -3.95 -1.22
N CYS A 31 -1.08 -4.01 -1.09
CA CYS A 31 -1.98 -2.91 -1.40
C CYS A 31 -2.66 -2.39 -0.13
N THR A 32 -2.25 -1.20 0.33
CA THR A 32 -2.80 -0.58 1.54
C THR A 32 -4.30 -0.34 1.45
N GLY A 33 -4.79 0.17 0.31
CA GLY A 33 -6.20 0.46 0.13
C GLY A 33 -7.09 -0.78 0.06
N SER A 34 -6.55 -1.91 -0.44
CA SER A 34 -7.31 -3.17 -0.46
C SER A 34 -7.44 -3.80 0.92
N LEU A 35 -6.43 -3.66 1.76
CA LEU A 35 -6.38 -4.27 3.09
C LEU A 35 -7.05 -3.38 4.14
N SER A 36 -6.96 -2.06 4.01
CA SER A 36 -7.52 -1.10 4.97
C SER A 36 -9.05 -1.14 5.09
N VAL A 37 -9.74 -1.60 4.04
CA VAL A 37 -11.20 -1.77 4.07
C VAL A 37 -11.65 -2.71 5.19
N ARG A 38 -10.81 -3.67 5.58
CA ARG A 38 -11.09 -4.59 6.68
C ARG A 38 -10.44 -4.17 8.00
N SER A 39 -9.18 -3.72 7.96
CA SER A 39 -8.37 -3.51 9.16
C SER A 39 -7.23 -2.53 8.87
N SER A 40 -7.55 -1.23 8.82
CA SER A 40 -6.55 -0.19 8.55
C SER A 40 -5.45 -0.11 9.63
N ASP A 41 -5.76 -0.48 10.85
CA ASP A 41 -4.89 -0.51 12.03
C ASP A 41 -3.84 -1.63 12.01
N LYS A 42 -4.02 -2.65 11.18
CA LYS A 42 -3.15 -3.85 11.14
C LYS A 42 -2.11 -3.86 10.02
N LEU A 43 -2.08 -2.85 9.16
CA LEU A 43 -1.18 -2.83 8.00
C LEU A 43 0.30 -2.90 8.39
N VAL A 44 0.68 -2.18 9.44
CA VAL A 44 2.06 -2.20 9.96
C VAL A 44 2.44 -3.58 10.49
N ASP A 45 1.52 -4.27 11.14
CA ASP A 45 1.77 -5.62 11.67
C ASP A 45 1.95 -6.64 10.54
N ILE A 46 1.19 -6.51 9.45
CA ILE A 46 1.39 -7.32 8.24
C ILE A 46 2.78 -7.05 7.65
N ILE A 47 3.20 -5.78 7.52
CA ILE A 47 4.52 -5.42 7.01
C ILE A 47 5.63 -6.01 7.90
N LYS A 48 5.50 -5.93 9.22
CA LYS A 48 6.49 -6.51 10.15
C LYS A 48 6.61 -8.02 10.04
N SER A 49 5.50 -8.70 9.77
CA SER A 49 5.46 -10.17 9.67
C SER A 49 5.99 -10.66 8.32
N VAL A 50 5.43 -10.19 7.22
CA VAL A 50 5.72 -10.70 5.87
C VAL A 50 6.45 -9.69 4.99
N GLY A 51 6.99 -8.62 5.56
CA GLY A 51 7.70 -7.56 4.85
C GLY A 51 8.82 -8.12 3.97
N HIS A 52 9.53 -9.14 4.44
CA HIS A 52 10.61 -9.82 3.72
C HIS A 52 10.17 -10.43 2.37
N ARG A 53 8.87 -10.54 2.10
CA ARG A 53 8.27 -11.05 0.87
C ARG A 53 7.44 -10.00 0.11
N ILE A 54 7.42 -8.76 0.56
CA ILE A 54 6.76 -7.68 -0.19
C ILE A 54 7.69 -7.22 -1.31
N HIS A 55 7.28 -7.40 -2.56
CA HIS A 55 8.09 -7.07 -3.74
C HIS A 55 7.56 -5.89 -4.54
N PHE A 56 6.30 -5.52 -4.33
CA PHE A 56 5.67 -4.39 -4.98
C PHE A 56 4.64 -3.73 -4.05
N LEU A 57 4.46 -2.42 -4.19
CA LEU A 57 3.62 -1.63 -3.29
C LEU A 57 2.57 -0.84 -4.05
N HIS A 58 1.33 -0.93 -3.59
CA HIS A 58 0.24 -0.02 -3.93
C HIS A 58 -0.10 0.81 -2.69
N LEU A 59 0.37 2.05 -2.65
CA LEU A 59 0.12 2.96 -1.51
C LEU A 59 -1.13 3.80 -1.79
N ARG A 60 -2.26 3.13 -1.71
CA ARG A 60 -3.60 3.67 -1.90
C ARG A 60 -4.24 3.99 -0.56
N ASN A 61 -5.08 5.01 -0.50
CA ASN A 61 -5.87 5.34 0.68
C ASN A 61 -7.35 5.52 0.32
N ASN A 62 -8.22 5.34 1.29
CA ASN A 62 -9.66 5.43 1.12
C ASN A 62 -10.33 5.99 2.39
N VAL A 63 -11.64 6.23 2.30
CA VAL A 63 -12.50 6.54 3.43
C VAL A 63 -13.61 5.50 3.49
N LEU A 64 -13.85 4.98 4.69
CA LEU A 64 -14.93 4.04 4.95
C LEU A 64 -16.22 4.81 5.30
N LEU A 65 -17.32 4.36 4.75
CA LEU A 65 -18.64 4.90 5.04
C LEU A 65 -19.37 4.04 6.09
N PRO A 66 -20.36 4.61 6.81
CA PRO A 66 -21.07 3.88 7.85
C PRO A 66 -21.83 2.63 7.37
N ASP A 67 -22.19 2.58 6.09
CA ASP A 67 -22.87 1.45 5.46
C ASP A 67 -21.91 0.33 5.00
N GLY A 68 -20.62 0.47 5.29
CA GLY A 68 -19.57 -0.48 4.87
C GLY A 68 -19.04 -0.26 3.45
N CYS A 69 -19.57 0.71 2.72
CA CYS A 69 -18.98 1.16 1.45
C CYS A 69 -17.69 1.94 1.69
N PHE A 70 -16.92 2.15 0.64
CA PHE A 70 -15.73 3.01 0.69
C PHE A 70 -15.54 3.72 -0.64
N HIS A 71 -14.82 4.82 -0.61
CA HIS A 71 -14.38 5.52 -1.82
C HIS A 71 -12.92 5.95 -1.72
N GLU A 72 -12.31 6.26 -2.87
CA GLU A 72 -10.96 6.79 -2.93
C GLU A 72 -10.83 8.11 -2.19
N TYR A 73 -9.68 8.31 -1.57
CA TYR A 73 -9.38 9.55 -0.85
C TYR A 73 -7.93 10.01 -1.09
N GLY A 74 -7.53 11.14 -0.48
CA GLY A 74 -6.16 11.64 -0.56
C GLY A 74 -5.18 10.63 0.07
N HIS A 75 -4.02 10.43 -0.57
CA HIS A 75 -3.07 9.36 -0.20
C HIS A 75 -2.58 9.44 1.25
N ILE A 76 -2.48 10.64 1.81
CA ILE A 76 -2.01 10.86 3.19
C ILE A 76 -3.13 11.25 4.17
N HIS A 77 -4.40 11.24 3.73
CA HIS A 77 -5.52 11.76 4.53
C HIS A 77 -6.68 10.76 4.76
N GLY A 78 -6.57 9.53 4.28
CA GLY A 78 -7.60 8.51 4.45
C GLY A 78 -7.51 7.72 5.75
N VAL A 79 -8.11 6.53 5.78
CA VAL A 79 -8.12 5.65 6.96
C VAL A 79 -6.77 4.98 7.24
N VAL A 80 -5.88 4.96 6.25
CA VAL A 80 -4.52 4.40 6.41
C VAL A 80 -3.62 5.47 7.01
N ASP A 81 -2.98 5.16 8.13
CA ASP A 81 -1.83 5.92 8.63
C ASP A 81 -0.64 5.68 7.70
N MET A 82 -0.56 6.51 6.66
CA MET A 82 0.45 6.37 5.62
C MET A 82 1.86 6.66 6.14
N TYR A 83 2.00 7.48 7.19
CA TYR A 83 3.28 7.74 7.82
C TYR A 83 3.86 6.46 8.44
N GLU A 84 3.09 5.76 9.27
CA GLU A 84 3.55 4.54 9.93
C GLU A 84 3.76 3.40 8.91
N VAL A 85 2.95 3.33 7.87
CA VAL A 85 3.12 2.35 6.77
C VAL A 85 4.43 2.57 6.04
N VAL A 86 4.69 3.80 5.54
CA VAL A 86 5.92 4.14 4.81
C VAL A 86 7.15 3.95 5.69
N LYS A 87 7.07 4.35 6.95
CA LYS A 87 8.15 4.13 7.93
C LYS A 87 8.48 2.65 8.12
N ALA A 88 7.48 1.80 8.28
CA ALA A 88 7.69 0.35 8.42
C ALA A 88 8.32 -0.26 7.16
N LEU A 89 7.92 0.18 5.98
CA LEU A 89 8.50 -0.25 4.69
C LEU A 89 9.95 0.20 4.54
N LEU A 90 10.29 1.42 4.93
CA LEU A 90 11.68 1.93 4.91
C LEU A 90 12.58 1.18 5.89
N ILE A 91 12.07 0.84 7.08
CA ILE A 91 12.80 -0.02 8.04
C ILE A 91 13.09 -1.37 7.42
N GLU A 92 12.10 -2.00 6.77
CA GLU A 92 12.29 -3.26 6.07
C GLU A 92 13.29 -3.14 4.91
N GLN A 93 13.24 -2.08 4.14
CA GLN A 93 14.20 -1.82 3.06
C GLN A 93 15.62 -1.69 3.60
N LYS A 94 15.83 -0.94 4.68
CA LYS A 94 17.15 -0.82 5.34
C LYS A 94 17.65 -2.17 5.86
N ARG A 95 16.76 -3.00 6.41
CA ARG A 95 17.08 -4.36 6.84
C ARG A 95 17.59 -5.19 5.66
N ARG A 96 16.89 -5.18 4.52
CA ARG A 96 17.28 -5.90 3.30
C ARG A 96 18.63 -5.44 2.75
N ILE A 97 18.88 -4.13 2.74
CA ILE A 97 20.18 -3.56 2.33
C ILE A 97 21.30 -4.05 3.24
N LYS A 98 21.09 -4.02 4.57
CA LYS A 98 22.06 -4.48 5.55
C LYS A 98 22.39 -5.97 5.40
N GLU A 99 21.41 -6.77 4.99
CA GLU A 99 21.56 -8.20 4.72
C GLU A 99 22.18 -8.51 3.34
N GLY A 100 22.44 -7.49 2.53
CA GLY A 100 23.00 -7.65 1.18
C GLY A 100 22.04 -8.30 0.17
N ARG A 101 20.74 -8.18 0.39
CA ARG A 101 19.73 -8.78 -0.49
C ARG A 101 19.68 -8.07 -1.85
N LYS A 102 19.61 -8.86 -2.92
CA LYS A 102 19.46 -8.32 -4.30
C LYS A 102 18.10 -7.67 -4.54
N ASP A 103 17.06 -8.10 -3.82
CA ASP A 103 15.68 -7.60 -3.86
C ASP A 103 15.42 -6.55 -2.76
N SER A 104 16.38 -5.70 -2.48
CA SER A 104 16.24 -4.65 -1.46
C SER A 104 15.25 -3.56 -1.83
N ARG A 105 15.02 -3.31 -3.11
CA ARG A 105 14.08 -2.29 -3.59
C ARG A 105 12.66 -2.83 -3.67
N MET A 106 11.70 -2.03 -3.22
CA MET A 106 10.27 -2.29 -3.35
C MET A 106 9.63 -1.20 -4.23
N PRO A 107 9.44 -1.44 -5.55
CA PRO A 107 8.78 -0.48 -6.41
C PRO A 107 7.41 -0.09 -5.88
N VAL A 108 7.08 1.21 -6.00
CA VAL A 108 5.86 1.81 -5.46
C VAL A 108 5.04 2.43 -6.58
N ARG A 109 3.72 2.35 -6.46
CA ARG A 109 2.77 3.18 -7.21
C ARG A 109 1.69 3.74 -6.28
N PRO A 110 1.13 4.92 -6.57
CA PRO A 110 0.04 5.50 -5.79
C PRO A 110 -1.27 4.71 -5.96
N ASP A 111 -1.35 3.85 -6.97
CA ASP A 111 -2.48 3.03 -7.40
C ASP A 111 -3.68 3.88 -7.84
N HIS A 112 -4.66 4.12 -7.00
CA HIS A 112 -5.81 4.96 -7.29
C HIS A 112 -5.59 6.43 -6.87
N GLY A 113 -6.55 7.29 -7.21
CA GLY A 113 -6.57 8.68 -6.80
C GLY A 113 -7.95 9.29 -7.03
N ILE A 114 -8.13 10.52 -6.59
CA ILE A 114 -9.35 11.31 -6.79
C ILE A 114 -9.17 12.28 -7.96
N LYS A 115 -10.22 12.49 -8.77
CA LYS A 115 -10.21 13.49 -9.83
C LYS A 115 -9.98 14.89 -9.26
N MET A 116 -9.14 15.67 -9.92
CA MET A 116 -8.91 17.06 -9.58
C MET A 116 -8.52 17.87 -10.81
N LEU A 117 -8.80 19.17 -10.77
CA LEU A 117 -8.46 20.10 -11.85
C LEU A 117 -8.94 19.56 -13.22
N ASP A 118 -8.04 19.50 -14.20
CA ASP A 118 -8.34 19.07 -15.56
C ASP A 118 -8.65 17.57 -15.71
N ASP A 119 -8.50 16.76 -14.66
CA ASP A 119 -8.97 15.37 -14.65
C ASP A 119 -10.50 15.27 -14.89
N TYR A 120 -11.26 16.33 -14.56
CA TYR A 120 -12.71 16.38 -14.82
C TYR A 120 -13.06 16.50 -16.31
N ASN A 121 -12.13 17.00 -17.11
CA ASN A 121 -12.28 17.14 -18.57
C ASN A 121 -11.68 15.96 -19.35
N ARG A 122 -11.16 14.94 -18.64
CA ARG A 122 -10.50 13.79 -19.26
C ARG A 122 -11.27 12.51 -19.02
N ASP A 123 -11.32 11.66 -20.03
CA ASP A 123 -11.77 10.29 -19.86
C ASP A 123 -10.70 9.49 -19.11
N SER A 124 -11.13 8.88 -18.02
CA SER A 124 -10.30 7.96 -17.24
C SER A 124 -11.18 6.92 -16.58
N ASN A 125 -10.66 5.72 -16.39
CA ASN A 125 -11.34 4.73 -15.59
C ASN A 125 -11.55 5.26 -14.16
N PRO A 126 -12.65 4.91 -13.49
CA PRO A 126 -12.89 5.28 -12.11
C PRO A 126 -11.68 4.89 -11.20
N GLY A 127 -11.23 5.85 -10.41
CA GLY A 127 -10.05 5.67 -9.55
C GLY A 127 -8.68 5.87 -10.24
N TYR A 128 -8.64 6.15 -11.56
CA TYR A 128 -7.37 6.30 -12.28
C TYR A 128 -7.18 7.69 -12.95
N PRO A 129 -7.49 8.81 -12.30
CA PRO A 129 -7.22 10.13 -12.85
C PRO A 129 -5.72 10.39 -12.92
N LEU A 130 -5.28 11.12 -13.94
CA LEU A 130 -3.84 11.39 -14.14
C LEU A 130 -3.30 12.35 -13.08
N ILE A 131 -3.93 13.53 -12.93
CA ILE A 131 -3.43 14.59 -12.06
C ILE A 131 -3.55 14.18 -10.59
N GLY A 132 -4.69 13.60 -10.19
CA GLY A 132 -4.88 13.11 -8.84
C GLY A 132 -3.88 12.02 -8.42
N ARG A 133 -3.49 11.14 -9.35
CA ARG A 133 -2.45 10.14 -9.09
C ARG A 133 -1.05 10.73 -9.05
N LEU A 134 -0.74 11.72 -9.90
CA LEU A 134 0.54 12.45 -9.84
C LEU A 134 0.68 13.23 -8.54
N LYS A 135 -0.41 13.86 -8.07
CA LYS A 135 -0.43 14.47 -6.73
C LYS A 135 -0.10 13.46 -5.64
N GLY A 136 -0.78 12.31 -5.65
CA GLY A 136 -0.53 11.24 -4.68
C GLY A 136 0.91 10.73 -4.72
N LEU A 137 1.48 10.56 -5.91
CA LEU A 137 2.88 10.15 -6.05
C LEU A 137 3.83 11.19 -5.43
N SER A 138 3.56 12.49 -5.65
CA SER A 138 4.37 13.56 -5.07
C SER A 138 4.26 13.63 -3.54
N GLU A 139 3.04 13.42 -3.00
CA GLU A 139 2.82 13.34 -1.55
C GLU A 139 3.58 12.18 -0.92
N LEU A 140 3.52 11.01 -1.52
CA LEU A 140 4.22 9.81 -1.05
C LEU A 140 5.74 9.97 -1.13
N ALA A 141 6.26 10.53 -2.23
CA ALA A 141 7.69 10.79 -2.36
C ALA A 141 8.21 11.82 -1.33
N GLY A 142 7.43 12.87 -1.07
CA GLY A 142 7.75 13.85 -0.02
C GLY A 142 7.74 13.23 1.38
N LEU A 143 6.74 12.37 1.65
CA LEU A 143 6.62 11.64 2.91
C LEU A 143 7.81 10.68 3.12
N GLU A 144 8.14 9.88 2.10
CA GLU A 144 9.29 8.98 2.10
C GLU A 144 10.58 9.73 2.43
N MET A 145 10.86 10.80 1.68
CA MET A 145 12.06 11.62 1.86
C MET A 145 12.13 12.25 3.27
N GLY A 146 10.99 12.66 3.82
CA GLY A 146 10.93 13.21 5.18
C GLY A 146 11.24 12.15 6.25
N ILE A 147 10.65 10.97 6.13
CA ILE A 147 10.86 9.87 7.08
C ILE A 147 12.30 9.34 6.99
N GLU A 148 12.82 9.16 5.77
CA GLU A 148 14.15 8.61 5.55
C GLU A 148 15.28 9.40 6.25
N ARG A 149 15.09 10.73 6.40
CA ARG A 149 16.02 11.61 7.10
C ARG A 149 15.98 11.48 8.62
N THR A 150 14.95 10.84 9.17
CA THR A 150 14.76 10.69 10.62
C THR A 150 15.00 9.24 11.09
N LEU A 151 15.16 8.30 10.18
CA LEU A 151 15.51 6.90 10.44
C LEU A 151 17.04 6.70 10.42
#